data_d3d8af026da5cc98073d83cba45c39e1
#
_entry.id   d3d8af026da5cc98073d83cba45c39e1
#
_cell.length_a   1.000
_cell.length_b   1.000
_cell.length_c   1.000
_cell.angle_alpha   90.00
_cell.angle_beta   90.00
_cell.angle_gamma   90.00
#
_symmetry.space_group_name_H-M   'P 1'
#
loop_
_entity.id
_entity.type
_entity.pdbx_description
1 polymer ?
#
loop_
_entity_poly.entity_id
_entity_poly.type
_entity_poly.pdbx_seq_one_letter_code
_entity_poly.pdbx_strand_id
1 'polypeptide(L)'
;MRRRAVFAPALLLAGIGLAGCAALNTVYADLSTWGDWPAGRAPGSYAFDRLPSQQSDPAAADRVEAAAKRALTAAGFRPAGADEKPDVLVQVASRTTRTGADPWDDPLWWRGGFGLRRHVWAGSVWVMPGPFDRTRYERQVAVLLRDAASGRPLYEARAANEGSTLGSDSLQAALFSAALIDFPRVGPNPRTVRVALP
;
A
#
# COMPACT_ATOMS: atom_id res chain seq x y z
N MET A 1 36.26 -26.33 42.67
CA MET A 1 35.02 -25.56 42.47
C MET A 1 35.30 -24.37 41.55
N ARG A 2 35.30 -24.52 40.19
CA ARG A 2 35.37 -23.43 39.22
C ARG A 2 34.86 -23.93 37.86
N ARG A 3 33.50 -24.00 37.69
CA ARG A 3 32.87 -24.32 36.41
C ARG A 3 31.57 -23.55 36.18
N ARG A 4 31.49 -22.23 36.44
CA ARG A 4 30.25 -21.45 36.25
C ARG A 4 30.41 -20.13 35.48
N ALA A 5 31.50 -19.89 34.74
CA ALA A 5 31.70 -18.56 34.13
C ALA A 5 31.79 -18.56 32.59
N VAL A 6 31.47 -19.65 31.88
CA VAL A 6 31.67 -19.71 30.41
C VAL A 6 30.34 -19.58 29.61
N PHE A 7 29.18 -19.69 30.25
CA PHE A 7 27.90 -19.67 29.54
C PHE A 7 27.27 -18.28 29.36
N ALA A 8 27.69 -17.26 30.10
CA ALA A 8 27.12 -15.92 30.00
C ALA A 8 27.44 -15.15 28.71
N PRO A 9 28.67 -15.20 28.12
CA PRO A 9 28.96 -14.45 26.90
C PRO A 9 28.32 -15.05 25.63
N ALA A 10 28.07 -16.37 25.60
CA ALA A 10 27.48 -17.04 24.43
C ALA A 10 26.00 -16.67 24.21
N LEU A 11 25.24 -16.43 25.27
CA LEU A 11 23.84 -15.98 25.18
C LEU A 11 23.72 -14.52 24.71
N LEU A 12 24.68 -13.65 25.06
CA LEU A 12 24.67 -12.25 24.59
C LEU A 12 24.95 -12.13 23.09
N LEU A 13 25.84 -12.96 22.56
CA LEU A 13 26.16 -12.97 21.11
C LEU A 13 25.02 -13.54 20.25
N ALA A 14 24.25 -14.50 20.76
CA ALA A 14 23.08 -15.04 20.05
C ALA A 14 21.93 -14.03 19.93
N GLY A 15 21.76 -13.13 20.93
CA GLY A 15 20.74 -12.07 20.89
C GLY A 15 20.97 -10.98 19.85
N ILE A 16 22.21 -10.68 19.52
CA ILE A 16 22.58 -9.62 18.54
C ILE A 16 22.35 -10.10 17.11
N GLY A 17 22.46 -11.39 16.83
CA GLY A 17 22.25 -11.96 15.48
C GLY A 17 20.82 -11.94 15.00
N LEU A 18 19.82 -11.98 15.89
CA LEU A 18 18.41 -11.97 15.50
C LEU A 18 17.85 -10.57 15.21
N ALA A 19 18.45 -9.52 15.74
CA ALA A 19 18.01 -8.15 15.52
C ALA A 19 18.37 -7.62 14.10
N GLY A 20 19.37 -8.20 13.46
CA GLY A 20 19.84 -7.78 12.13
C GLY A 20 18.93 -8.21 10.97
N CYS A 21 18.21 -9.32 11.10
CA CYS A 21 17.36 -9.84 10.01
C CYS A 21 16.05 -9.05 9.82
N ALA A 22 15.54 -8.40 10.86
CA ALA A 22 14.30 -7.63 10.78
C ALA A 22 14.45 -6.31 9.98
N ALA A 23 15.67 -5.75 9.94
CA ALA A 23 15.94 -4.50 9.22
C ALA A 23 15.97 -4.69 7.69
N LEU A 24 16.34 -5.89 7.21
CA LEU A 24 16.46 -6.20 5.79
C LEU A 24 15.10 -6.44 5.10
N ASN A 25 14.06 -6.66 5.87
CA ASN A 25 12.71 -7.00 5.37
C ASN A 25 11.72 -5.84 5.50
N THR A 26 12.21 -4.61 5.37
CA THR A 26 11.41 -3.40 5.59
C THR A 26 11.36 -2.54 4.36
N VAL A 27 10.18 -2.00 4.07
CA VAL A 27 9.92 -1.06 2.98
C VAL A 27 9.50 0.28 3.56
N TYR A 28 10.05 1.36 3.02
CA TYR A 28 9.57 2.72 3.24
C TYR A 28 8.64 3.09 2.10
N ALA A 29 7.50 3.66 2.43
CA ALA A 29 6.52 4.13 1.46
C ALA A 29 6.04 5.53 1.83
N ASP A 30 5.84 6.37 0.83
CA ASP A 30 5.19 7.66 1.00
C ASP A 30 3.69 7.46 0.93
N LEU A 31 3.02 7.77 2.02
CA LEU A 31 1.59 7.58 2.23
C LEU A 31 0.85 8.90 2.19
N SER A 32 -0.23 8.93 1.45
CA SER A 32 -1.23 10.01 1.48
C SER A 32 -2.61 9.42 1.71
N THR A 33 -3.39 10.03 2.60
CA THR A 33 -4.71 9.55 3.00
C THR A 33 -5.73 10.69 3.03
N TRP A 34 -6.95 10.42 2.59
CA TRP A 34 -8.08 11.36 2.58
C TRP A 34 -9.35 10.64 2.98
N GLY A 35 -10.35 11.38 3.40
CA GLY A 35 -11.66 10.86 3.70
C GLY A 35 -12.20 11.32 5.03
N ASP A 36 -13.40 10.83 5.32
CA ASP A 36 -14.11 11.07 6.57
C ASP A 36 -14.83 9.75 6.93
N TRP A 37 -14.09 8.87 7.58
CA TRP A 37 -14.66 7.63 8.10
C TRP A 37 -15.57 7.94 9.29
N PRO A 38 -16.85 7.51 9.27
CA PRO A 38 -17.80 7.87 10.34
C PRO A 38 -17.31 7.43 11.71
N ALA A 39 -17.36 8.35 12.69
CA ALA A 39 -16.98 8.06 14.05
C ALA A 39 -17.79 6.89 14.62
N GLY A 40 -17.13 5.92 15.24
CA GLY A 40 -17.75 4.73 15.81
C GLY A 40 -18.16 3.65 14.82
N ARG A 41 -18.03 3.87 13.51
CA ARG A 41 -18.26 2.82 12.51
C ARG A 41 -17.11 1.82 12.55
N ALA A 42 -17.41 0.57 12.89
CA ALA A 42 -16.45 -0.53 12.75
C ALA A 42 -16.25 -0.88 11.26
N PRO A 43 -15.07 -1.38 10.87
CA PRO A 43 -14.91 -2.06 9.59
C PRO A 43 -15.89 -3.22 9.49
N GLY A 44 -16.51 -3.37 8.33
CA GLY A 44 -17.52 -4.40 8.10
C GLY A 44 -17.13 -5.36 6.97
N SER A 45 -18.15 -5.89 6.30
CA SER A 45 -17.98 -6.71 5.12
C SER A 45 -17.65 -5.85 3.90
N TYR A 46 -16.82 -6.39 2.98
CA TYR A 46 -16.50 -5.71 1.74
C TYR A 46 -16.66 -6.58 0.51
N ALA A 47 -16.91 -5.94 -0.62
CA ALA A 47 -16.75 -6.52 -1.94
C ALA A 47 -15.84 -5.63 -2.79
N PHE A 48 -15.06 -6.25 -3.67
CA PHE A 48 -14.31 -5.48 -4.66
C PHE A 48 -15.23 -4.91 -5.74
N ASP A 49 -14.97 -3.65 -6.11
CA ASP A 49 -15.70 -2.95 -7.17
C ASP A 49 -14.72 -2.56 -8.27
N ARG A 50 -14.77 -3.33 -9.38
CA ARG A 50 -13.85 -3.17 -10.49
C ARG A 50 -14.32 -2.11 -11.47
N LEU A 51 -13.41 -1.22 -11.83
CA LEU A 51 -13.59 -0.30 -12.94
C LEU A 51 -13.70 -1.05 -14.28
N PRO A 52 -14.33 -0.47 -15.32
CA PRO A 52 -14.42 -1.10 -16.64
C PRO A 52 -13.07 -1.53 -17.22
N SER A 53 -12.00 -0.73 -17.01
CA SER A 53 -10.63 -1.07 -17.41
C SER A 53 -10.06 -2.29 -16.67
N GLN A 54 -10.46 -2.54 -15.44
CA GLN A 54 -10.05 -3.71 -14.66
C GLN A 54 -10.86 -4.95 -15.02
N GLN A 55 -12.08 -4.77 -15.50
CA GLN A 55 -12.91 -5.86 -16.00
C GLN A 55 -12.40 -6.40 -17.33
N SER A 56 -11.69 -5.59 -18.12
CA SER A 56 -11.08 -6.02 -19.38
C SER A 56 -9.83 -6.91 -19.20
N ASP A 57 -9.18 -6.88 -18.03
CA ASP A 57 -8.09 -7.80 -17.64
C ASP A 57 -8.36 -8.37 -16.23
N PRO A 58 -9.23 -9.38 -16.13
CA PRO A 58 -9.60 -9.99 -14.85
C PRO A 58 -8.40 -10.59 -14.11
N ALA A 59 -7.45 -11.18 -14.84
CA ALA A 59 -6.28 -11.82 -14.22
C ALA A 59 -5.35 -10.81 -13.55
N ALA A 60 -5.18 -9.63 -14.12
CA ALA A 60 -4.44 -8.54 -13.48
C ALA A 60 -5.20 -8.00 -12.27
N ALA A 61 -6.52 -7.81 -12.39
CA ALA A 61 -7.37 -7.38 -11.28
C ALA A 61 -7.31 -8.36 -10.09
N ASP A 62 -7.44 -9.66 -10.35
CA ASP A 62 -7.35 -10.72 -9.33
C ASP A 62 -6.04 -10.67 -8.53
N ARG A 63 -4.90 -10.43 -9.21
CA ARG A 63 -3.59 -10.30 -8.54
C ARG A 63 -3.54 -9.09 -7.62
N VAL A 64 -4.02 -7.94 -8.08
CA VAL A 64 -4.06 -6.72 -7.27
C VAL A 64 -4.97 -6.87 -6.06
N GLU A 65 -6.15 -7.45 -6.24
CA GLU A 65 -7.09 -7.74 -5.16
C GLU A 65 -6.51 -8.74 -4.15
N ALA A 66 -5.83 -9.80 -4.63
CA ALA A 66 -5.17 -10.77 -3.76
C ALA A 66 -4.08 -10.11 -2.89
N ALA A 67 -3.30 -9.18 -3.45
CA ALA A 67 -2.30 -8.42 -2.71
C ALA A 67 -2.93 -7.51 -1.64
N ALA A 68 -4.12 -6.95 -1.91
CA ALA A 68 -4.82 -6.06 -0.97
C ALA A 68 -5.54 -6.79 0.17
N LYS A 69 -5.96 -8.04 -0.02
CA LYS A 69 -6.78 -8.80 0.96
C LYS A 69 -6.19 -8.84 2.36
N ARG A 70 -4.87 -9.07 2.47
CA ARG A 70 -4.18 -9.13 3.77
C ARG A 70 -4.27 -7.80 4.51
N ALA A 71 -4.05 -6.69 3.81
CA ALA A 71 -4.12 -5.35 4.38
C ALA A 71 -5.54 -4.99 4.83
N LEU A 72 -6.55 -5.35 4.04
CA LEU A 72 -7.95 -5.17 4.40
C LEU A 72 -8.33 -5.97 5.64
N THR A 73 -7.89 -7.23 5.73
CA THR A 73 -8.12 -8.06 6.93
C THR A 73 -7.43 -7.46 8.16
N ALA A 74 -6.19 -6.97 8.03
CA ALA A 74 -5.46 -6.31 9.11
C ALA A 74 -6.14 -5.00 9.57
N ALA A 75 -6.80 -4.29 8.65
CA ALA A 75 -7.62 -3.11 8.94
C ALA A 75 -9.00 -3.46 9.55
N GLY A 76 -9.31 -4.74 9.73
CA GLY A 76 -10.55 -5.23 10.37
C GLY A 76 -11.70 -5.53 9.41
N PHE A 77 -11.48 -5.46 8.09
CA PHE A 77 -12.50 -5.83 7.10
C PHE A 77 -12.53 -7.33 6.86
N ARG A 78 -13.69 -7.85 6.49
CA ARG A 78 -13.89 -9.22 6.04
C ARG A 78 -14.55 -9.26 4.65
N PRO A 79 -14.24 -10.25 3.80
CA PRO A 79 -14.99 -10.42 2.56
C PRO A 79 -16.46 -10.66 2.84
N ALA A 80 -17.35 -10.09 2.03
CA ALA A 80 -18.78 -10.41 2.06
C ALA A 80 -19.02 -11.84 1.57
N GLY A 81 -19.97 -12.53 2.17
CA GLY A 81 -20.46 -13.83 1.69
C GLY A 81 -21.18 -13.70 0.33
N ALA A 82 -21.44 -14.84 -0.34
CA ALA A 82 -22.04 -14.85 -1.68
C ALA A 82 -23.41 -14.14 -1.74
N ASP A 83 -24.21 -14.28 -0.69
CA ASP A 83 -25.57 -13.70 -0.60
C ASP A 83 -25.62 -12.47 0.33
N GLU A 84 -24.47 -12.02 0.82
CA GLU A 84 -24.36 -10.89 1.74
C GLU A 84 -24.19 -9.58 0.97
N LYS A 85 -25.01 -8.58 1.30
CA LYS A 85 -24.75 -7.21 0.85
C LYS A 85 -23.53 -6.67 1.60
N PRO A 86 -22.47 -6.22 0.89
CA PRO A 86 -21.30 -5.66 1.55
C PRO A 86 -21.65 -4.34 2.26
N ASP A 87 -20.91 -4.04 3.34
CA ASP A 87 -20.99 -2.74 4.01
C ASP A 87 -20.22 -1.66 3.26
N VAL A 88 -19.13 -2.08 2.59
CA VAL A 88 -18.30 -1.19 1.78
C VAL A 88 -17.93 -1.81 0.44
N LEU A 89 -17.78 -0.96 -0.58
CA LEU A 89 -17.19 -1.29 -1.86
C LEU A 89 -15.73 -0.84 -1.84
N VAL A 90 -14.84 -1.75 -2.24
CA VAL A 90 -13.39 -1.52 -2.24
C VAL A 90 -12.89 -1.48 -3.67
N GLN A 91 -12.33 -0.35 -4.09
CA GLN A 91 -11.57 -0.24 -5.32
C GLN A 91 -10.09 -0.25 -4.98
N VAL A 92 -9.33 -1.09 -5.67
CA VAL A 92 -7.87 -1.17 -5.53
C VAL A 92 -7.22 -1.01 -6.89
N ALA A 93 -6.08 -0.36 -6.89
CA ALA A 93 -5.29 -0.18 -8.10
C ALA A 93 -3.80 -0.29 -7.77
N SER A 94 -3.01 -0.73 -8.74
CA SER A 94 -1.57 -0.75 -8.68
C SER A 94 -0.98 -0.26 -9.99
N ARG A 95 0.12 0.50 -9.89
CA ARG A 95 0.85 1.02 -11.04
C ARG A 95 2.34 0.97 -10.76
N THR A 96 3.10 0.64 -11.81
CA THR A 96 4.56 0.81 -11.82
C THR A 96 4.92 1.68 -13.02
N THR A 97 5.58 2.80 -12.76
CA THR A 97 6.04 3.74 -13.79
C THR A 97 7.55 3.76 -13.81
N ARG A 98 8.14 3.71 -15.00
CA ARG A 98 9.57 3.94 -15.18
C ARG A 98 9.84 5.44 -15.13
N THR A 99 10.82 5.89 -14.34
CA THR A 99 11.23 7.31 -14.32
C THR A 99 11.84 7.66 -15.68
N GLY A 100 11.25 8.67 -16.36
CA GLY A 100 11.56 9.00 -17.75
C GLY A 100 10.51 8.51 -18.76
N ALA A 101 9.47 7.77 -18.33
CA ALA A 101 8.33 7.47 -19.18
C ALA A 101 7.46 8.73 -19.43
N ASP A 102 6.85 8.78 -20.63
CA ASP A 102 6.02 9.90 -21.04
C ASP A 102 4.82 10.08 -20.09
N PRO A 103 4.51 11.30 -19.61
CA PRO A 103 3.33 11.58 -18.80
C PRO A 103 2.00 11.18 -19.45
N TRP A 104 1.99 10.90 -20.75
CA TRP A 104 0.79 10.53 -21.50
C TRP A 104 0.38 9.05 -21.37
N ASP A 105 1.27 8.19 -20.85
CA ASP A 105 0.96 6.76 -20.63
C ASP A 105 0.08 6.50 -19.41
N ASP A 106 -0.35 7.56 -18.71
CA ASP A 106 -1.18 7.45 -17.51
C ASP A 106 -2.66 7.27 -17.84
N PRO A 107 -3.34 6.27 -17.29
CA PRO A 107 -4.79 6.18 -17.37
C PRO A 107 -5.45 7.46 -16.83
N LEU A 108 -6.43 8.00 -17.55
CA LEU A 108 -7.09 9.26 -17.19
C LEU A 108 -7.67 9.27 -15.76
N TRP A 109 -8.14 8.13 -15.27
CA TRP A 109 -8.69 8.01 -13.91
C TRP A 109 -7.63 8.11 -12.82
N TRP A 110 -6.38 7.73 -13.11
CA TRP A 110 -5.26 7.89 -12.17
C TRP A 110 -4.90 9.37 -11.96
N ARG A 111 -5.04 10.18 -12.99
CA ARG A 111 -4.85 11.63 -12.93
C ARG A 111 -5.97 12.36 -12.20
N GLY A 112 -7.19 11.84 -12.28
CA GLY A 112 -8.39 12.47 -11.73
C GLY A 112 -8.55 12.38 -10.22
N GLY A 113 -7.82 11.50 -9.54
CA GLY A 113 -8.10 11.12 -8.16
C GLY A 113 -9.41 10.36 -8.07
N PHE A 114 -9.52 9.45 -7.10
CA PHE A 114 -10.79 8.84 -6.76
C PHE A 114 -11.68 9.88 -6.05
N GLY A 115 -12.29 10.79 -6.79
CA GLY A 115 -13.44 11.59 -6.32
C GLY A 115 -13.30 12.52 -5.10
N LEU A 116 -12.20 12.50 -4.34
CA LEU A 116 -12.10 13.31 -3.13
C LEU A 116 -11.23 14.56 -3.26
N ARG A 117 -10.16 14.56 -4.04
CA ARG A 117 -9.40 15.79 -4.33
C ARG A 117 -8.55 15.70 -5.58
N ARG A 118 -8.56 16.79 -6.32
CA ARG A 118 -7.68 17.09 -7.44
C ARG A 118 -6.34 17.58 -6.89
N HIS A 119 -5.47 16.70 -6.43
CA HIS A 119 -4.10 17.05 -6.19
C HIS A 119 -3.21 16.28 -7.14
N VAL A 120 -2.65 17.03 -8.07
CA VAL A 120 -1.46 16.62 -8.82
C VAL A 120 -0.39 16.36 -7.78
N TRP A 121 -0.02 15.12 -7.58
CA TRP A 121 1.13 14.78 -6.77
C TRP A 121 2.39 15.14 -7.59
N ALA A 122 2.76 16.39 -7.51
CA ALA A 122 4.05 16.88 -7.97
C ALA A 122 5.04 16.69 -6.81
N GLY A 123 5.49 15.48 -6.62
CA GLY A 123 6.73 15.21 -5.90
C GLY A 123 7.88 15.68 -6.80
N SER A 124 8.17 16.98 -6.74
CA SER A 124 9.31 17.56 -7.43
C SER A 124 10.58 17.11 -6.75
N VAL A 125 11.07 15.95 -7.10
CA VAL A 125 12.49 15.69 -6.95
C VAL A 125 13.14 16.19 -8.25
N TRP A 126 13.78 17.34 -8.18
CA TRP A 126 14.70 17.79 -9.20
C TRP A 126 15.90 16.84 -9.22
N VAL A 127 15.79 15.76 -9.98
CA VAL A 127 16.92 14.90 -10.25
C VAL A 127 17.58 15.47 -11.50
N MET A 128 18.73 16.14 -11.30
CA MET A 128 19.62 16.41 -12.42
C MET A 128 20.01 15.06 -13.07
N PRO A 129 19.96 14.93 -14.41
CA PRO A 129 20.42 13.73 -15.10
C PRO A 129 21.94 13.61 -14.85
N GLY A 130 22.34 12.68 -14.02
CA GLY A 130 23.73 12.29 -13.86
C GLY A 130 24.13 11.28 -14.95
N PRO A 131 25.42 11.14 -15.27
CA PRO A 131 25.91 10.24 -16.34
C PRO A 131 25.70 8.74 -16.07
N PHE A 132 25.00 8.39 -14.98
CA PHE A 132 24.58 7.02 -14.66
C PHE A 132 23.07 6.98 -14.63
N ASP A 133 22.44 6.81 -15.79
CA ASP A 133 21.00 6.60 -15.94
C ASP A 133 20.61 5.24 -15.32
N ARG A 134 20.51 5.21 -13.99
CA ARG A 134 19.95 4.07 -13.29
C ARG A 134 18.44 4.14 -13.45
N THR A 135 17.89 3.29 -14.28
CA THR A 135 16.45 3.10 -14.40
C THR A 135 15.82 3.03 -13.00
N ARG A 136 14.94 3.96 -12.69
CA ARG A 136 14.14 3.96 -11.47
C ARG A 136 12.70 3.61 -11.81
N TYR A 137 12.06 2.94 -10.90
CA TYR A 137 10.65 2.59 -10.98
C TYR A 137 9.94 3.18 -9.78
N GLU A 138 8.89 3.93 -10.02
CA GLU A 138 7.91 4.34 -9.02
C GLU A 138 6.78 3.30 -9.00
N ARG A 139 6.55 2.70 -7.84
CA ARG A 139 5.50 1.71 -7.62
C ARG A 139 4.47 2.30 -6.70
N GLN A 140 3.24 2.33 -7.14
CA GLN A 140 2.14 2.95 -6.42
C GLN A 140 0.98 1.97 -6.28
N VAL A 141 0.30 2.03 -5.15
CA VAL A 141 -1.00 1.42 -4.94
C VAL A 141 -2.00 2.46 -4.47
N ALA A 142 -3.27 2.23 -4.79
CA ALA A 142 -4.38 3.05 -4.31
C ALA A 142 -5.49 2.15 -3.77
N VAL A 143 -6.13 2.60 -2.69
CA VAL A 143 -7.31 1.99 -2.08
C VAL A 143 -8.36 3.07 -1.94
N LEU A 144 -9.58 2.80 -2.41
CA LEU A 144 -10.75 3.62 -2.17
C LEU A 144 -11.83 2.76 -1.52
N LEU A 145 -12.30 3.18 -0.34
CA LEU A 145 -13.42 2.59 0.37
C LEU A 145 -14.65 3.47 0.20
N ARG A 146 -15.73 2.89 -0.32
CA ARG A 146 -17.01 3.58 -0.47
C ARG A 146 -18.09 2.89 0.35
N ASP A 147 -19.00 3.65 0.88
CA ASP A 147 -20.23 3.11 1.47
C ASP A 147 -21.04 2.39 0.40
N ALA A 148 -21.38 1.13 0.63
CA ALA A 148 -22.04 0.32 -0.39
C ALA A 148 -23.47 0.75 -0.67
N ALA A 149 -24.16 1.35 0.32
CA ALA A 149 -25.55 1.78 0.16
C ALA A 149 -25.68 3.12 -0.58
N SER A 150 -24.81 4.08 -0.25
CA SER A 150 -24.87 5.44 -0.81
C SER A 150 -23.87 5.70 -1.93
N GLY A 151 -22.85 4.85 -2.10
CA GLY A 151 -21.73 5.07 -3.02
C GLY A 151 -20.76 6.17 -2.57
N ARG A 152 -20.99 6.80 -1.41
CA ARG A 152 -20.16 7.90 -0.91
C ARG A 152 -18.77 7.41 -0.57
N PRO A 153 -17.69 8.11 -1.02
CA PRO A 153 -16.34 7.79 -0.60
C PRO A 153 -16.17 8.08 0.90
N LEU A 154 -15.58 7.11 1.61
CA LEU A 154 -15.33 7.16 3.05
C LEU A 154 -13.85 7.31 3.36
N TYR A 155 -12.98 6.66 2.59
CA TYR A 155 -11.54 6.67 2.80
C TYR A 155 -10.82 6.40 1.50
N GLU A 156 -9.78 7.18 1.23
CA GLU A 156 -8.85 6.99 0.13
C GLU A 156 -7.42 6.98 0.69
N ALA A 157 -6.61 6.05 0.20
CA ALA A 157 -5.20 6.00 0.52
C ALA A 157 -4.38 5.69 -0.73
N ARG A 158 -3.19 6.29 -0.80
CA ARG A 158 -2.18 6.02 -1.82
C ARG A 158 -0.84 5.81 -1.14
N ALA A 159 -0.17 4.73 -1.48
CA ALA A 159 1.18 4.46 -1.02
C ALA A 159 2.11 4.30 -2.22
N ALA A 160 3.26 4.98 -2.18
CA ALA A 160 4.26 4.97 -3.23
C ALA A 160 5.62 4.56 -2.67
N ASN A 161 6.42 3.88 -3.48
CA ASN A 161 7.79 3.51 -3.18
C ASN A 161 8.62 3.56 -4.47
N GLU A 162 9.85 4.03 -4.36
CA GLU A 162 10.80 4.06 -5.47
C GLU A 162 11.90 3.00 -5.31
N GLY A 163 12.42 2.52 -6.42
CA GLY A 163 13.56 1.61 -6.43
C GLY A 163 14.02 1.23 -7.83
N SER A 164 15.05 0.37 -7.91
CA SER A 164 15.72 -0.02 -9.16
C SER A 164 15.06 -1.19 -9.90
N THR A 165 13.98 -1.77 -9.38
CA THR A 165 13.28 -2.93 -9.95
C THR A 165 11.81 -2.63 -10.17
N LEU A 166 11.13 -3.42 -10.99
CA LEU A 166 9.67 -3.36 -11.18
C LEU A 166 8.88 -3.65 -9.89
N GLY A 167 9.51 -4.27 -8.91
CA GLY A 167 8.88 -4.74 -7.69
C GLY A 167 8.52 -6.22 -7.75
N SER A 168 7.96 -6.70 -6.64
CA SER A 168 7.46 -8.07 -6.46
C SER A 168 6.05 -8.05 -5.90
N ASP A 169 5.38 -9.20 -5.93
CA ASP A 169 4.06 -9.34 -5.29
C ASP A 169 4.13 -9.05 -3.78
N SER A 170 5.24 -9.42 -3.12
CA SER A 170 5.48 -9.10 -1.70
C SER A 170 5.56 -7.60 -1.48
N LEU A 171 6.25 -6.87 -2.36
CA LEU A 171 6.33 -5.42 -2.28
C LEU A 171 4.96 -4.77 -2.51
N GLN A 172 4.20 -5.27 -3.48
CA GLN A 172 2.85 -4.78 -3.73
C GLN A 172 1.94 -4.99 -2.51
N ALA A 173 1.99 -6.16 -1.88
CA ALA A 173 1.25 -6.44 -0.65
C ALA A 173 1.69 -5.55 0.52
N ALA A 174 3.00 -5.27 0.64
CA ALA A 174 3.52 -4.33 1.63
C ALA A 174 3.02 -2.90 1.39
N LEU A 175 2.93 -2.45 0.14
CA LEU A 175 2.38 -1.13 -0.19
C LEU A 175 0.89 -1.02 0.17
N PHE A 176 0.08 -2.07 -0.04
CA PHE A 176 -1.30 -2.08 0.45
C PHE A 176 -1.36 -2.05 1.98
N SER A 177 -0.44 -2.72 2.67
CA SER A 177 -0.34 -2.64 4.13
C SER A 177 0.04 -1.22 4.57
N ALA A 178 0.93 -0.54 3.84
CA ALA A 178 1.25 0.86 4.08
C ALA A 178 0.04 1.78 3.87
N ALA A 179 -0.75 1.55 2.81
CA ALA A 179 -1.93 2.35 2.49
C ALA A 179 -3.00 2.32 3.60
N LEU A 180 -3.10 1.21 4.34
CA LEU A 180 -4.10 1.01 5.40
C LEU A 180 -3.51 1.04 6.83
N ILE A 181 -2.22 1.40 7.00
CA ILE A 181 -1.53 1.29 8.29
C ILE A 181 -2.18 2.13 9.40
N ASP A 182 -2.71 3.28 9.06
CA ASP A 182 -3.33 4.21 10.02
C ASP A 182 -4.86 4.23 9.95
N PHE A 183 -5.46 3.38 9.09
CA PHE A 183 -6.91 3.32 8.95
C PHE A 183 -7.60 3.20 10.32
N PRO A 184 -8.69 3.96 10.59
CA PRO A 184 -9.39 4.86 9.67
C PRO A 184 -8.89 6.32 9.69
N ARG A 185 -7.78 6.61 10.37
CA ARG A 185 -7.28 7.98 10.55
C ARG A 185 -6.64 8.51 9.27
N VAL A 186 -6.92 9.76 8.97
CA VAL A 186 -6.20 10.52 7.94
C VAL A 186 -5.08 11.32 8.61
N GLY A 187 -3.94 11.43 7.95
CA GLY A 187 -2.77 12.13 8.49
C GLY A 187 -2.29 13.25 7.57
N PRO A 188 -1.18 13.93 7.95
CA PRO A 188 -0.52 14.86 7.04
C PRO A 188 -0.10 14.13 5.76
N ASN A 189 -0.18 14.82 4.63
CA ASN A 189 0.07 14.27 3.32
C ASN A 189 1.17 15.05 2.57
N PRO A 190 2.16 14.40 1.97
CA PRO A 190 2.53 13.01 2.20
C PRO A 190 3.27 12.79 3.51
N ARG A 191 3.34 11.54 3.98
CA ARG A 191 4.20 11.13 5.09
C ARG A 191 4.88 9.80 4.79
N THR A 192 6.10 9.61 5.24
CA THR A 192 6.81 8.33 5.08
C THR A 192 6.39 7.37 6.18
N VAL A 193 5.97 6.18 5.79
CA VAL A 193 5.65 5.06 6.69
C VAL A 193 6.58 3.89 6.44
N ARG A 194 6.72 3.05 7.46
CA ARG A 194 7.57 1.86 7.42
C ARG A 194 6.71 0.61 7.58
N VAL A 195 6.84 -0.34 6.67
CA VAL A 195 6.13 -1.62 6.70
C VAL A 195 7.09 -2.78 6.46
N ALA A 196 6.77 -3.94 7.06
CA ALA A 196 7.50 -5.17 6.76
C ALA A 196 7.03 -5.76 5.42
N LEU A 197 7.95 -6.38 4.69
CA LEU A 197 7.59 -7.29 3.60
C LEU A 197 6.94 -8.55 4.20
N PRO A 198 5.83 -9.02 3.63
CA PRO A 198 5.17 -10.25 4.09
C PRO A 198 5.97 -11.51 3.75
#